data_5b4095802bb47d4aa075e1387522ce13
#
_entry.id   5b4095802bb47d4aa075e1387522ce13
#
_cell.length_a   1.000
_cell.length_b   1.000
_cell.length_c   1.000
_cell.angle_alpha   90.00
_cell.angle_beta   90.00
_cell.angle_gamma   90.00
#
_symmetry.space_group_name_H-M   'P 1'
#
loop_
_entity.id
_entity.type
_entity.pdbx_description
1 polymer ?
#
loop_
_entity_poly.entity_id
_entity_poly.type
_entity_poly.pdbx_seq_one_letter_code
_entity_poly.pdbx_strand_id
1 'polypeptide(L)'
;MPRVLVVDDTASIRFLIRTNMELAGFDVDEAVDGADCLKFLRAAEVLPDVITVDVMMPRLDGISTVAAIRADPRMQHIAIVMVTTQGHPADIQRATTAGVDAYLTKPFDPDLLVLTVRDVIGRSDIRRESS
;
A
#
# COMPACT_ATOMS: atom_id res chain seq x y z
N MET A 1 -7.89 4.20 15.57
CA MET A 1 -8.31 4.17 14.16
C MET A 1 -7.16 3.68 13.31
N PRO A 2 -7.38 2.73 12.40
CA PRO A 2 -6.30 2.29 11.51
C PRO A 2 -5.90 3.42 10.56
N ARG A 3 -4.63 3.40 10.17
CA ARG A 3 -4.04 4.40 9.28
C ARG A 3 -3.64 3.79 7.96
N VAL A 4 -3.96 4.47 6.85
CA VAL A 4 -3.54 4.05 5.53
C VAL A 4 -2.73 5.16 4.85
N LEU A 5 -1.66 4.77 4.18
CA LEU A 5 -0.89 5.66 3.30
C LEU A 5 -1.23 5.29 1.86
N VAL A 6 -1.81 6.23 1.13
CA VAL A 6 -2.19 6.03 -0.28
C VAL A 6 -1.09 6.59 -1.17
N VAL A 7 -0.46 5.72 -1.95
CA VAL A 7 0.67 6.07 -2.83
C VAL A 7 0.26 5.87 -4.28
N ASP A 8 0.05 6.96 -5.01
CA ASP A 8 -0.32 6.94 -6.42
C ASP A 8 0.02 8.30 -7.04
N ASP A 9 0.62 8.32 -8.22
CA ASP A 9 0.99 9.56 -8.90
C ASP A 9 -0.21 10.26 -9.56
N THR A 10 -1.33 9.56 -9.73
CA THR A 10 -2.54 10.11 -10.35
C THR A 10 -3.45 10.70 -9.27
N ALA A 11 -3.61 12.01 -9.28
CA ALA A 11 -4.38 12.73 -8.25
C ALA A 11 -5.83 12.23 -8.12
N SER A 12 -6.49 11.95 -9.25
CA SER A 12 -7.88 11.46 -9.23
C SER A 12 -8.01 10.07 -8.61
N ILE A 13 -7.05 9.20 -8.83
CA ILE A 13 -7.03 7.85 -8.24
C ILE A 13 -6.72 7.96 -6.74
N ARG A 14 -5.75 8.78 -6.36
CA ARG A 14 -5.43 9.04 -4.95
C ARG A 14 -6.67 9.52 -4.20
N PHE A 15 -7.39 10.48 -4.79
CA PHE A 15 -8.62 11.02 -4.21
C PHE A 15 -9.69 9.94 -4.04
N LEU A 16 -9.87 9.08 -5.06
CA LEU A 16 -10.86 8.01 -5.04
C LEU A 16 -10.55 7.01 -3.91
N ILE A 17 -9.30 6.56 -3.82
CA ILE A 17 -8.90 5.61 -2.78
C ILE A 17 -9.03 6.26 -1.40
N ARG A 18 -8.54 7.49 -1.24
CA ARG A 18 -8.65 8.24 0.00
C ARG A 18 -10.10 8.34 0.47
N THR A 19 -11.00 8.76 -0.43
CA THR A 19 -12.41 8.94 -0.09
C THR A 19 -13.03 7.63 0.41
N ASN A 20 -12.76 6.53 -0.28
CA ASN A 20 -13.30 5.22 0.12
C ASN A 20 -12.72 4.77 1.47
N MET A 21 -11.44 5.02 1.71
CA MET A 21 -10.81 4.65 2.99
C MET A 21 -11.34 5.51 4.14
N GLU A 22 -11.51 6.81 3.93
CA GLU A 22 -12.08 7.70 4.96
C GLU A 22 -13.51 7.31 5.30
N LEU A 23 -14.32 6.99 4.29
CA LEU A 23 -15.70 6.50 4.51
C LEU A 23 -15.73 5.19 5.29
N ALA A 24 -14.70 4.37 5.18
CA ALA A 24 -14.58 3.11 5.90
C ALA A 24 -13.98 3.27 7.31
N GLY A 25 -13.65 4.49 7.73
CA GLY A 25 -13.17 4.78 9.09
C GLY A 25 -11.65 4.83 9.24
N PHE A 26 -10.90 4.92 8.14
CA PHE A 26 -9.45 5.03 8.19
C PHE A 26 -8.98 6.48 8.26
N ASP A 27 -7.88 6.70 8.97
CA ASP A 27 -7.11 7.95 8.84
C ASP A 27 -6.19 7.79 7.64
N VAL A 28 -6.20 8.78 6.74
CA VAL A 28 -5.50 8.67 5.45
C VAL A 28 -4.43 9.74 5.30
N ASP A 29 -3.23 9.29 4.92
CA ASP A 29 -2.16 10.14 4.42
C ASP A 29 -1.90 9.78 2.95
N GLU A 30 -1.24 10.67 2.21
CA GLU A 30 -0.98 10.49 0.79
C GLU A 30 0.48 10.71 0.46
N ALA A 31 0.96 9.98 -0.55
CA ALA A 31 2.25 10.20 -1.18
C ALA A 31 2.07 10.12 -2.71
N VAL A 32 2.85 10.89 -3.45
CA VAL A 32 2.68 11.01 -4.91
C VAL A 32 3.50 10.01 -5.71
N ASP A 33 4.49 9.39 -5.08
CA ASP A 33 5.34 8.37 -5.71
C ASP A 33 6.12 7.58 -4.64
N GLY A 34 6.95 6.65 -5.10
CA GLY A 34 7.72 5.80 -4.18
C GLY A 34 8.75 6.55 -3.36
N ALA A 35 9.40 7.55 -3.93
CA ALA A 35 10.39 8.36 -3.20
C ALA A 35 9.71 9.16 -2.08
N ASP A 36 8.56 9.77 -2.39
CA ASP A 36 7.76 10.51 -1.42
C ASP A 36 7.23 9.58 -0.32
N CYS A 37 6.82 8.37 -0.70
CA CYS A 37 6.38 7.33 0.24
C CYS A 37 7.48 7.00 1.26
N LEU A 38 8.70 6.72 0.81
CA LEU A 38 9.81 6.38 1.69
C LEU A 38 10.19 7.57 2.58
N LYS A 39 10.17 8.78 2.04
CA LYS A 39 10.44 9.99 2.82
C LYS A 39 9.40 10.14 3.94
N PHE A 40 8.13 9.96 3.63
CA PHE A 40 7.05 10.00 4.62
C PHE A 40 7.28 8.98 5.74
N LEU A 41 7.56 7.72 5.36
CA LEU A 41 7.73 6.64 6.32
C LEU A 41 8.94 6.85 7.24
N ARG A 42 10.04 7.37 6.70
CA ARG A 42 11.25 7.64 7.47
C ARG A 42 11.06 8.75 8.49
N ALA A 43 10.20 9.72 8.18
CA ALA A 43 9.92 10.85 9.05
C ALA A 43 8.77 10.60 10.04
N ALA A 44 7.95 9.59 9.81
CA ALA A 44 6.74 9.34 10.59
C ALA A 44 7.07 8.80 11.98
N GLU A 45 6.48 9.40 13.00
CA GLU A 45 6.56 8.88 14.38
C GLU A 45 5.67 7.66 14.54
N VAL A 46 4.48 7.71 13.92
CA VAL A 46 3.53 6.59 13.91
C VAL A 46 3.39 6.11 12.46
N LEU A 47 3.75 4.86 12.23
CA LEU A 47 3.68 4.27 10.88
C LEU A 47 2.25 3.90 10.53
N PRO A 48 1.89 3.91 9.24
CA PRO A 48 0.59 3.42 8.81
C PRO A 48 0.46 1.90 9.07
N ASP A 49 -0.77 1.45 9.18
CA ASP A 49 -1.06 0.01 9.30
C ASP A 49 -1.01 -0.67 7.94
N VAL A 50 -1.34 0.08 6.89
CA VAL A 50 -1.39 -0.43 5.52
C VAL A 50 -0.96 0.66 4.54
N ILE A 51 -0.35 0.24 3.45
CA ILE A 51 0.00 1.10 2.32
C ILE A 51 -0.70 0.56 1.08
N THR A 52 -1.39 1.42 0.32
CA THR A 52 -1.84 1.09 -1.03
C THR A 52 -0.86 1.75 -2.00
N VAL A 53 -0.35 1.01 -2.96
CA VAL A 53 0.72 1.49 -3.84
C VAL A 53 0.49 1.07 -5.29
N ASP A 54 0.75 2.00 -6.24
CA ASP A 54 0.73 1.72 -7.68
C ASP A 54 2.09 1.21 -8.14
N VAL A 55 2.12 0.37 -9.16
CA VAL A 55 3.37 -0.12 -9.79
C VAL A 55 4.04 0.99 -10.61
N MET A 56 3.25 1.67 -11.45
CA MET A 56 3.79 2.66 -12.40
C MET A 56 3.79 4.05 -11.80
N MET A 57 4.94 4.45 -11.26
CA MET A 57 5.13 5.79 -10.69
C MET A 57 6.47 6.36 -11.14
N PRO A 58 6.58 7.71 -11.27
CA PRO A 58 7.87 8.34 -11.55
C PRO A 58 8.81 8.26 -10.35
N ARG A 59 10.07 8.49 -10.56
CA ARG A 59 11.18 8.50 -9.60
C ARG A 59 11.48 7.14 -8.99
N LEU A 60 10.49 6.47 -8.38
CA LEU A 60 10.66 5.14 -7.81
C LEU A 60 9.36 4.37 -7.98
N ASP A 61 9.39 3.26 -8.70
CA ASP A 61 8.20 2.45 -8.96
C ASP A 61 7.70 1.70 -7.71
N GLY A 62 6.48 1.15 -7.80
CA GLY A 62 5.84 0.51 -6.67
C GLY A 62 6.56 -0.74 -6.18
N ILE A 63 7.09 -1.55 -7.08
CA ILE A 63 7.79 -2.80 -6.71
C ILE A 63 9.09 -2.48 -5.98
N SER A 64 9.87 -1.52 -6.48
CA SER A 64 11.09 -1.07 -5.82
C SER A 64 10.80 -0.45 -4.46
N THR A 65 9.69 0.29 -4.35
CA THR A 65 9.24 0.88 -3.08
C THR A 65 8.92 -0.22 -2.06
N VAL A 66 8.19 -1.24 -2.46
CA VAL A 66 7.86 -2.39 -1.58
C VAL A 66 9.13 -3.10 -1.13
N ALA A 67 10.07 -3.33 -2.04
CA ALA A 67 11.34 -3.97 -1.69
C ALA A 67 12.09 -3.16 -0.63
N ALA A 68 12.13 -1.83 -0.76
CA ALA A 68 12.78 -0.97 0.22
C ALA A 68 12.08 -1.01 1.59
N ILE A 69 10.74 -1.05 1.61
CA ILE A 69 9.97 -1.17 2.85
C ILE A 69 10.27 -2.49 3.55
N ARG A 70 10.29 -3.59 2.81
CA ARG A 70 10.54 -4.93 3.37
C ARG A 70 11.98 -5.10 3.85
N ALA A 71 12.92 -4.34 3.31
CA ALA A 71 14.32 -4.36 3.74
C ALA A 71 14.59 -3.54 5.00
N ASP A 72 13.66 -2.68 5.41
CA ASP A 72 13.82 -1.82 6.59
C ASP A 72 13.16 -2.47 7.81
N PRO A 73 13.92 -2.81 8.87
CA PRO A 73 13.35 -3.46 10.07
C PRO A 73 12.23 -2.66 10.75
N ARG A 74 12.23 -1.34 10.61
CA ARG A 74 11.20 -0.48 11.21
C ARG A 74 9.88 -0.56 10.45
N MET A 75 9.93 -0.82 9.14
CA MET A 75 8.79 -0.74 8.23
C MET A 75 8.29 -2.11 7.73
N GLN A 76 9.08 -3.16 7.91
CA GLN A 76 8.83 -4.45 7.25
C GLN A 76 7.52 -5.11 7.63
N HIS A 77 6.86 -4.68 8.68
CA HIS A 77 5.60 -5.23 9.15
C HIS A 77 4.37 -4.55 8.55
N ILE A 78 4.55 -3.43 7.85
CA ILE A 78 3.41 -2.70 7.28
C ILE A 78 2.73 -3.55 6.21
N ALA A 79 1.41 -3.69 6.28
CA ALA A 79 0.64 -4.39 5.26
C ALA A 79 0.67 -3.59 3.94
N ILE A 80 0.79 -4.28 2.82
CA ILE A 80 0.90 -3.62 1.51
C ILE A 80 -0.11 -4.22 0.53
N VAL A 81 -0.93 -3.35 -0.06
CA VAL A 81 -1.87 -3.68 -1.13
C VAL A 81 -1.43 -2.94 -2.39
N MET A 82 -1.13 -3.67 -3.45
CA MET A 82 -0.78 -3.06 -4.74
C MET A 82 -2.06 -2.84 -5.56
N VAL A 83 -2.28 -1.62 -6.03
CA VAL A 83 -3.47 -1.25 -6.81
C VAL A 83 -3.00 -0.65 -8.13
N THR A 84 -3.10 -1.40 -9.22
CA THR A 84 -2.47 -1.01 -10.47
C THR A 84 -3.27 -1.44 -11.70
N THR A 85 -2.97 -0.82 -12.85
CA THR A 85 -3.53 -1.22 -14.15
C THR A 85 -2.83 -2.45 -14.73
N GLN A 86 -1.68 -2.86 -14.17
CA GLN A 86 -0.89 -3.97 -14.69
C GLN A 86 -1.30 -5.29 -14.07
N GLY A 87 -2.05 -6.08 -14.84
CA GLY A 87 -2.55 -7.39 -14.40
C GLY A 87 -1.85 -8.59 -14.99
N HIS A 88 -0.67 -8.42 -15.58
CA HIS A 88 0.09 -9.56 -16.15
C HIS A 88 0.59 -10.48 -15.05
N PRO A 89 0.54 -11.82 -15.27
CA PRO A 89 1.03 -12.78 -14.28
C PRO A 89 2.47 -12.53 -13.82
N ALA A 90 3.35 -12.09 -14.74
CA ALA A 90 4.74 -11.77 -14.41
C ALA A 90 4.84 -10.60 -13.44
N ASP A 91 4.00 -9.58 -13.58
CA ASP A 91 3.98 -8.42 -12.68
C ASP A 91 3.43 -8.79 -11.30
N ILE A 92 2.40 -9.63 -11.28
CA ILE A 92 1.83 -10.14 -10.02
C ILE A 92 2.90 -10.96 -9.27
N GLN A 93 3.64 -11.81 -9.98
CA GLN A 93 4.72 -12.60 -9.39
C GLN A 93 5.84 -11.72 -8.85
N ARG A 94 6.24 -10.69 -9.59
CA ARG A 94 7.26 -9.73 -9.13
C ARG A 94 6.81 -8.99 -7.87
N ALA A 95 5.55 -8.56 -7.83
CA ALA A 95 4.97 -7.91 -6.66
C ALA A 95 4.94 -8.85 -5.45
N THR A 96 4.51 -10.09 -5.65
CA THR A 96 4.48 -11.10 -4.59
C THR A 96 5.87 -11.40 -4.07
N THR A 97 6.85 -11.54 -4.95
CA THR A 97 8.26 -11.75 -4.58
C THR A 97 8.82 -10.57 -3.79
N ALA A 98 8.44 -9.34 -4.15
CA ALA A 98 8.87 -8.15 -3.44
C ALA A 98 8.23 -8.04 -2.05
N GLY A 99 7.10 -8.71 -1.80
CA GLY A 99 6.49 -8.78 -0.49
C GLY A 99 5.16 -8.07 -0.32
N VAL A 100 4.38 -7.89 -1.41
CA VAL A 100 3.01 -7.36 -1.27
C VAL A 100 2.10 -8.42 -0.67
N ASP A 101 1.11 -7.96 0.10
CA ASP A 101 0.15 -8.85 0.77
C ASP A 101 -1.07 -9.13 -0.09
N ALA A 102 -1.42 -8.21 -0.98
CA ALA A 102 -2.54 -8.36 -1.89
C ALA A 102 -2.34 -7.51 -3.14
N TYR A 103 -3.04 -7.85 -4.22
CA TYR A 103 -2.92 -7.21 -5.52
C TYR A 103 -4.32 -6.97 -6.08
N LEU A 104 -4.63 -5.72 -6.41
CA LEU A 104 -5.88 -5.34 -7.06
C LEU A 104 -5.58 -4.65 -8.39
N THR A 105 -6.38 -4.93 -9.42
CA THR A 105 -6.25 -4.28 -10.72
C THR A 105 -7.26 -3.15 -10.87
N LYS A 106 -6.85 -2.06 -11.51
CA LYS A 106 -7.74 -0.95 -11.87
C LYS A 106 -8.49 -1.28 -13.17
N PRO A 107 -9.76 -0.95 -13.30
CA PRO A 107 -10.62 -0.37 -12.28
C PRO A 107 -10.96 -1.39 -11.20
N PHE A 108 -11.02 -0.96 -9.95
CA PHE A 108 -11.33 -1.83 -8.82
C PHE A 108 -12.71 -1.52 -8.24
N ASP A 109 -13.30 -2.51 -7.59
CA ASP A 109 -14.53 -2.32 -6.81
C ASP A 109 -14.15 -1.68 -5.48
N PRO A 110 -14.73 -0.51 -5.11
CA PRO A 110 -14.43 0.13 -3.83
C PRO A 110 -14.69 -0.75 -2.61
N ASP A 111 -15.73 -1.56 -2.63
CA ASP A 111 -16.03 -2.49 -1.53
C ASP A 111 -14.95 -3.57 -1.41
N LEU A 112 -14.48 -4.08 -2.54
CA LEU A 112 -13.38 -5.06 -2.56
C LEU A 112 -12.08 -4.44 -2.03
N LEU A 113 -11.80 -3.18 -2.36
CA LEU A 113 -10.64 -2.47 -1.83
C LEU A 113 -10.68 -2.42 -0.30
N VAL A 114 -11.81 -2.02 0.27
CA VAL A 114 -11.98 -1.93 1.73
C VAL A 114 -11.81 -3.30 2.38
N LEU A 115 -12.45 -4.32 1.84
CA LEU A 115 -12.36 -5.69 2.35
C LEU A 115 -10.91 -6.20 2.30
N THR A 116 -10.22 -5.95 1.19
CA THR A 116 -8.83 -6.38 1.00
C THR A 116 -7.90 -5.69 2.01
N VAL A 117 -8.08 -4.38 2.20
CA VAL A 117 -7.28 -3.61 3.15
C VAL A 117 -7.49 -4.14 4.58
N ARG A 118 -8.72 -4.38 4.98
CA ARG A 118 -9.01 -4.94 6.31
C ARG A 118 -8.43 -6.33 6.50
N ASP A 119 -8.49 -7.17 5.47
CA ASP A 119 -7.94 -8.52 5.52
C ASP A 119 -6.41 -8.50 5.72
N VAL A 120 -5.69 -7.67 4.95
CA VAL A 120 -4.23 -7.62 5.07
C VAL A 120 -3.78 -7.03 6.41
N ILE A 121 -4.51 -6.09 6.98
CA ILE A 121 -4.22 -5.56 8.32
C ILE A 121 -4.33 -6.69 9.35
N GLY A 122 -5.38 -7.49 9.30
CA GLY A 122 -5.57 -8.62 10.20
C GLY A 122 -4.43 -9.63 10.12
N ARG A 123 -3.98 -9.95 8.91
CA ARG A 123 -2.85 -10.86 8.69
C ARG A 123 -1.53 -10.27 9.19
N SER A 124 -1.32 -8.98 9.01
CA SER A 124 -0.13 -8.28 9.51
C SER A 124 -0.07 -8.29 11.03
N ASP A 125 -1.20 -8.09 11.71
CA ASP A 125 -1.27 -8.13 13.17
C ASP A 125 -0.91 -9.53 13.70
N ILE A 126 -1.40 -10.59 13.05
CA ILE A 126 -1.06 -11.97 13.41
C ILE A 126 0.45 -12.19 13.29
N ARG A 127 1.07 -11.70 12.22
CA ARG A 127 2.52 -11.83 12.02
C ARG A 127 3.31 -11.12 13.12
N ARG A 128 2.87 -9.93 13.56
CA ARG A 128 3.52 -9.20 14.66
C ARG A 128 3.45 -9.97 15.96
N GLU A 129 2.31 -10.59 16.25
CA GLU A 129 2.11 -11.38 17.45
C GLU A 129 2.98 -12.65 17.47
N SER A 130 3.29 -13.19 16.30
CA SER A 130 4.07 -14.42 16.13
C SER A 130 5.58 -14.20 16.20
N SER A 131 6.04 -12.96 16.10
CA SER A 131 7.47 -12.64 16.10
C SER A 131 8.00 -12.09 17.44
#